data_01122fcd2b990f639f2a443634835820
#
_entry.id   01122fcd2b990f639f2a443634835820
#
_cell.length_a   1.000
_cell.length_b   1.000
_cell.length_c   1.000
_cell.angle_alpha   90.00
_cell.angle_beta   90.00
_cell.angle_gamma   90.00
#
_symmetry.space_group_name_H-M   'P 1'
#
loop_
_entity.id
_entity.type
_entity.pdbx_description
1 polymer ?
#
loop_
_entity_poly.entity_id
_entity_poly.type
_entity_poly.pdbx_seq_one_letter_code
_entity_poly.pdbx_strand_id
1 'polypeptide(L)'
;MSNRPTRIFHHREFLDASALAECKGANTIALVIPTLNEEATIGEIVTVLRVALKERVSLLDRIVVVDSGSSDGTVRRAMGAGAEVIVASEILPGLDPTGGGARGKGENLYKATHAVECDILCFLDGDIRGMHPRFVLGLVGPLLLHPELQFVKAFYDRPAQAAGEGEGGRPQGGGRVTEILVRPLFSMFRPELSAIIQPLSGEYAARRTLLRQLPFPVGYGVEMAHLLEISSRFGMGVIAQTDLEERLHRHQGTADLGRMAFAILQVFLRRLPSGTFPREAAPDLYRSFLLRDGMYEEIAERRLEIERPPLDPLS
;
A
#
# COMPACT_ATOMS: atom_id res chain seq x y z
N MET A 1 -1.95 -27.49 1.46
CA MET A 1 -1.97 -26.15 2.10
C MET A 1 -3.40 -25.89 2.56
N SER A 2 -3.59 -25.45 3.81
CA SER A 2 -4.93 -25.26 4.40
C SER A 2 -5.65 -24.14 3.65
N ASN A 3 -6.77 -24.48 3.00
CA ASN A 3 -7.63 -23.53 2.29
C ASN A 3 -8.55 -22.77 3.28
N ARG A 4 -7.94 -22.18 4.33
CA ARG A 4 -8.71 -21.36 5.27
C ARG A 4 -9.07 -20.05 4.56
N PRO A 5 -10.33 -19.62 4.62
CA PRO A 5 -10.74 -18.32 4.05
C PRO A 5 -10.03 -17.18 4.80
N THR A 6 -9.77 -16.10 4.10
CA THR A 6 -9.26 -14.86 4.69
C THR A 6 -10.24 -14.35 5.76
N ARG A 7 -9.74 -14.03 6.95
CA ARG A 7 -10.56 -13.45 8.01
C ARG A 7 -10.88 -11.99 7.69
N ILE A 8 -12.09 -11.58 8.04
CA ILE A 8 -12.55 -10.19 7.93
C ILE A 8 -12.89 -9.71 9.32
N PHE A 9 -12.36 -8.56 9.68
CA PHE A 9 -12.60 -7.85 10.93
C PHE A 9 -13.22 -6.49 10.64
N HIS A 10 -13.79 -5.88 11.67
CA HIS A 10 -14.19 -4.49 11.67
C HIS A 10 -13.33 -3.71 12.67
N HIS A 11 -12.88 -2.51 12.32
CA HIS A 11 -12.00 -1.71 13.21
C HIS A 11 -12.58 -1.51 14.62
N ARG A 12 -13.91 -1.56 14.77
CA ARG A 12 -14.59 -1.43 16.08
C ARG A 12 -14.22 -2.51 17.07
N GLU A 13 -13.75 -3.67 16.60
CA GLU A 13 -13.25 -4.75 17.45
C GLU A 13 -11.93 -4.39 18.17
N PHE A 14 -11.26 -3.32 17.71
CA PHE A 14 -9.91 -2.92 18.14
C PHE A 14 -9.83 -1.48 18.67
N LEU A 15 -10.95 -0.88 19.11
CA LEU A 15 -10.98 0.52 19.55
C LEU A 15 -10.28 0.78 20.88
N ASP A 16 -10.13 -0.24 21.72
CA ASP A 16 -9.41 -0.11 22.99
C ASP A 16 -7.89 -0.14 22.75
N ALA A 17 -7.34 1.07 22.50
CA ALA A 17 -5.92 1.23 22.25
C ALA A 17 -5.06 0.85 23.47
N SER A 18 -5.57 0.98 24.70
CA SER A 18 -4.87 0.62 25.92
C SER A 18 -4.73 -0.89 26.04
N ALA A 19 -5.82 -1.64 25.81
CA ALA A 19 -5.79 -3.09 25.80
C ALA A 19 -4.85 -3.61 24.69
N LEU A 20 -4.84 -2.99 23.51
CA LEU A 20 -3.90 -3.37 22.45
C LEU A 20 -2.44 -3.07 22.83
N ALA A 21 -2.17 -1.98 23.53
CA ALA A 21 -0.83 -1.67 24.01
C ALA A 21 -0.34 -2.69 25.05
N GLU A 22 -1.23 -3.19 25.91
CA GLU A 22 -0.93 -4.29 26.84
C GLU A 22 -0.67 -5.59 26.07
N CYS A 23 -1.53 -5.95 25.08
CA CYS A 23 -1.36 -7.14 24.25
C CYS A 23 -0.11 -7.09 23.36
N LYS A 24 0.40 -5.89 23.05
CA LYS A 24 1.64 -5.69 22.29
C LYS A 24 2.83 -6.43 22.92
N GLY A 25 2.91 -6.48 24.26
CA GLY A 25 4.02 -7.10 24.97
C GLY A 25 5.37 -6.51 24.55
N ALA A 26 6.30 -7.39 24.19
CA ALA A 26 7.64 -7.00 23.73
C ALA A 26 7.71 -6.62 22.23
N ASN A 27 6.63 -6.78 21.47
CA ASN A 27 6.64 -6.40 20.06
C ASN A 27 6.82 -4.90 19.90
N THR A 28 7.59 -4.52 18.90
CA THR A 28 7.78 -3.14 18.47
C THR A 28 6.96 -2.83 17.22
N ILE A 29 6.32 -1.66 17.18
CA ILE A 29 5.41 -1.26 16.10
C ILE A 29 5.84 0.08 15.54
N ALA A 30 6.11 0.12 14.23
CA ALA A 30 6.37 1.36 13.52
C ALA A 30 5.26 1.68 12.52
N LEU A 31 4.75 2.91 12.59
CA LEU A 31 3.93 3.50 11.55
C LEU A 31 4.87 4.10 10.50
N VAL A 32 4.67 3.73 9.24
CA VAL A 32 5.42 4.25 8.09
C VAL A 32 4.48 4.94 7.13
N ILE A 33 4.82 6.16 6.75
CA ILE A 33 4.05 6.99 5.82
C ILE A 33 4.95 7.36 4.65
N PRO A 34 4.80 6.70 3.47
CA PRO A 34 5.49 7.13 2.26
C PRO A 34 4.90 8.44 1.75
N THR A 35 5.76 9.40 1.40
CA THR A 35 5.31 10.73 0.95
C THR A 35 6.01 11.20 -0.32
N LEU A 36 5.24 11.97 -1.11
CA LEU A 36 5.73 12.83 -2.18
C LEU A 36 4.76 14.01 -2.37
N ASN A 37 5.13 15.20 -1.89
CA ASN A 37 4.31 16.41 -1.95
C ASN A 37 2.95 16.30 -1.25
N GLU A 38 2.99 15.93 0.04
CA GLU A 38 1.81 15.76 0.91
C GLU A 38 1.76 16.81 2.06
N GLU A 39 2.25 18.03 1.77
CA GLU A 39 2.27 19.12 2.75
C GLU A 39 0.91 19.40 3.40
N ALA A 40 -0.18 19.20 2.65
CA ALA A 40 -1.54 19.53 3.10
C ALA A 40 -2.07 18.61 4.20
N THR A 41 -1.57 17.37 4.29
CA THR A 41 -2.15 16.30 5.11
C THR A 41 -1.18 15.74 6.16
N ILE A 42 0.10 15.67 5.84
CA ILE A 42 1.09 14.92 6.63
C ILE A 42 1.19 15.42 8.09
N GLY A 43 1.09 16.73 8.31
CA GLY A 43 1.17 17.31 9.66
C GLY A 43 0.01 16.87 10.56
N GLU A 44 -1.23 16.84 10.02
CA GLU A 44 -2.41 16.34 10.73
C GLU A 44 -2.29 14.86 11.02
N ILE A 45 -1.94 14.05 10.01
CA ILE A 45 -1.80 12.59 10.14
C ILE A 45 -0.83 12.25 11.28
N VAL A 46 0.36 12.82 11.26
CA VAL A 46 1.39 12.55 12.27
C VAL A 46 0.92 13.01 13.65
N THR A 47 0.38 14.22 13.77
CA THR A 47 -0.03 14.77 15.06
C THR A 47 -1.13 13.93 15.72
N VAL A 48 -2.18 13.59 14.97
CA VAL A 48 -3.31 12.80 15.49
C VAL A 48 -2.84 11.43 15.98
N LEU A 49 -2.05 10.73 15.18
CA LEU A 49 -1.59 9.37 15.51
C LEU A 49 -0.53 9.37 16.62
N ARG A 50 0.38 10.35 16.63
CA ARG A 50 1.38 10.50 17.69
C ARG A 50 0.72 10.73 19.05
N VAL A 51 -0.18 11.69 19.15
CA VAL A 51 -0.85 12.00 20.42
C VAL A 51 -1.67 10.81 20.91
N ALA A 52 -2.46 10.20 20.01
CA ALA A 52 -3.37 9.13 20.40
C ALA A 52 -2.67 7.80 20.69
N LEU A 53 -1.68 7.41 19.89
CA LEU A 53 -1.18 6.04 19.88
C LEU A 53 0.28 5.89 20.34
N LYS A 54 1.02 6.99 20.42
CA LYS A 54 2.41 6.97 20.94
C LYS A 54 2.51 7.58 22.32
N GLU A 55 1.92 8.78 22.54
CA GLU A 55 2.08 9.49 23.79
C GLU A 55 1.09 9.03 24.87
N ARG A 56 -0.19 8.80 24.51
CA ARG A 56 -1.23 8.42 25.48
C ARG A 56 -1.17 6.95 25.89
N VAL A 57 -0.92 6.03 24.96
CA VAL A 57 -1.05 4.58 25.19
C VAL A 57 0.19 3.77 24.83
N SER A 58 1.24 4.38 24.29
CA SER A 58 2.51 3.72 23.91
C SER A 58 2.33 2.49 23.00
N LEU A 59 1.31 2.50 22.15
CA LEU A 59 1.09 1.43 21.17
C LEU A 59 2.12 1.52 20.04
N LEU A 60 2.35 2.72 19.49
CA LEU A 60 3.38 2.97 18.48
C LEU A 60 4.72 3.33 19.11
N ASP A 61 5.77 2.66 18.72
CA ASP A 61 7.14 2.98 19.13
C ASP A 61 7.74 4.09 18.23
N ARG A 62 7.46 4.01 16.92
CA ARG A 62 7.99 4.95 15.93
C ARG A 62 6.91 5.41 14.96
N ILE A 63 7.02 6.67 14.54
CA ILE A 63 6.28 7.23 13.39
C ILE A 63 7.33 7.75 12.43
N VAL A 64 7.42 7.11 11.27
CA VAL A 64 8.45 7.35 10.28
C VAL A 64 7.81 7.82 8.98
N VAL A 65 8.22 8.96 8.49
CA VAL A 65 7.88 9.46 7.16
C VAL A 65 9.04 9.15 6.23
N VAL A 66 8.77 8.42 5.14
CA VAL A 66 9.76 8.10 4.12
C VAL A 66 9.49 8.96 2.90
N ASP A 67 10.32 9.98 2.70
CA ASP A 67 10.12 11.00 1.67
C ASP A 67 10.87 10.68 0.37
N SER A 68 10.14 10.72 -0.76
CA SER A 68 10.67 10.48 -2.11
C SER A 68 11.37 11.69 -2.75
N GLY A 69 11.63 12.75 -1.99
CA GLY A 69 12.19 14.00 -2.48
C GLY A 69 11.10 15.04 -2.78
N SER A 70 10.23 15.29 -1.80
CA SER A 70 9.21 16.35 -1.88
C SER A 70 9.83 17.72 -2.09
N SER A 71 9.21 18.52 -2.95
CA SER A 71 9.63 19.89 -3.24
C SER A 71 8.82 20.95 -2.47
N ASP A 72 7.78 20.52 -1.77
CA ASP A 72 6.92 21.38 -0.94
C ASP A 72 7.32 21.33 0.55
N GLY A 73 6.43 21.76 1.45
CA GLY A 73 6.67 21.77 2.89
C GLY A 73 6.50 20.42 3.60
N THR A 74 6.35 19.30 2.89
CA THR A 74 6.07 17.95 3.45
C THR A 74 7.03 17.58 4.57
N VAL A 75 8.34 17.57 4.29
CA VAL A 75 9.39 17.20 5.27
C VAL A 75 9.33 18.07 6.51
N ARG A 76 9.29 19.39 6.32
CA ARG A 76 9.21 20.35 7.44
C ARG A 76 7.98 20.13 8.31
N ARG A 77 6.82 19.88 7.70
CA ARG A 77 5.57 19.64 8.45
C ARG A 77 5.59 18.30 9.19
N ALA A 78 6.14 17.25 8.58
CA ALA A 78 6.28 15.94 9.22
C ALA A 78 7.19 16.03 10.46
N MET A 79 8.36 16.66 10.33
CA MET A 79 9.28 16.88 11.45
C MET A 79 8.66 17.75 12.54
N GLY A 80 8.01 18.85 12.16
CA GLY A 80 7.31 19.74 13.09
C GLY A 80 6.17 19.06 13.84
N ALA A 81 5.54 18.04 13.26
CA ALA A 81 4.53 17.22 13.91
C ALA A 81 5.11 16.09 14.79
N GLY A 82 6.43 15.88 14.78
CA GLY A 82 7.14 14.91 15.61
C GLY A 82 7.36 13.55 14.97
N ALA A 83 7.30 13.44 13.65
CA ALA A 83 7.73 12.26 12.95
C ALA A 83 9.26 12.21 12.78
N GLU A 84 9.79 11.02 12.76
CA GLU A 84 11.11 10.75 12.20
C GLU A 84 11.00 10.80 10.67
N VAL A 85 11.88 11.57 10.01
CA VAL A 85 11.86 11.68 8.54
C VAL A 85 13.12 11.04 7.98
N ILE A 86 12.94 10.16 7.03
CA ILE A 86 14.00 9.49 6.29
C ILE A 86 13.85 9.83 4.81
N VAL A 87 14.92 10.34 4.21
CA VAL A 87 14.94 10.62 2.78
C VAL A 87 15.24 9.33 2.01
N ALA A 88 14.32 8.93 1.13
CA ALA A 88 14.41 7.65 0.43
C ALA A 88 15.71 7.49 -0.38
N SER A 89 16.29 8.55 -0.93
CA SER A 89 17.56 8.50 -1.69
C SER A 89 18.77 8.17 -0.81
N GLU A 90 18.70 8.36 0.50
CA GLU A 90 19.78 8.08 1.44
C GLU A 90 19.83 6.61 1.88
N ILE A 91 18.72 5.87 1.67
CA ILE A 91 18.62 4.45 1.99
C ILE A 91 19.08 3.63 0.79
N LEU A 92 20.07 2.76 0.99
CA LEU A 92 20.61 1.87 -0.04
C LEU A 92 20.99 2.62 -1.34
N PRO A 93 21.81 3.67 -1.29
CA PRO A 93 22.07 4.53 -2.44
C PRO A 93 22.74 3.81 -3.62
N GLY A 94 23.38 2.65 -3.39
CA GLY A 94 24.03 1.83 -4.43
C GLY A 94 23.10 0.85 -5.15
N LEU A 95 21.84 0.72 -4.75
CA LEU A 95 20.92 -0.25 -5.33
C LEU A 95 20.04 0.34 -6.47
N ASP A 96 20.54 1.33 -7.19
CA ASP A 96 19.79 1.84 -8.34
C ASP A 96 20.23 1.16 -9.65
N PRO A 97 19.48 0.17 -10.17
CA PRO A 97 19.84 -0.51 -11.39
C PRO A 97 19.69 0.36 -12.65
N THR A 98 19.08 1.56 -12.53
CA THR A 98 18.79 2.44 -13.67
C THR A 98 19.70 3.66 -13.72
N GLY A 99 20.52 3.90 -12.68
CA GLY A 99 21.37 5.10 -12.56
C GLY A 99 20.61 6.42 -12.40
N GLY A 100 19.27 6.37 -12.32
CA GLY A 100 18.39 7.54 -12.28
C GLY A 100 17.60 7.72 -10.98
N GLY A 101 17.87 6.91 -9.94
CA GLY A 101 17.12 6.91 -8.68
C GLY A 101 15.72 6.34 -8.85
N ALA A 102 15.55 5.04 -8.69
CA ALA A 102 14.22 4.43 -8.75
C ALA A 102 13.27 5.13 -7.78
N ARG A 103 12.17 5.66 -8.29
CA ARG A 103 11.18 6.43 -7.53
C ARG A 103 9.82 5.76 -7.65
N GLY A 104 9.12 5.63 -6.55
CA GLY A 104 7.77 5.10 -6.54
C GLY A 104 7.34 4.64 -5.16
N LYS A 105 6.06 4.32 -5.03
CA LYS A 105 5.50 3.87 -3.75
C LYS A 105 6.22 2.63 -3.21
N GLY A 106 6.36 1.61 -4.05
CA GLY A 106 7.00 0.36 -3.65
C GLY A 106 8.46 0.52 -3.27
N GLU A 107 9.21 1.43 -3.90
CA GLU A 107 10.57 1.77 -3.50
C GLU A 107 10.64 2.32 -2.06
N ASN A 108 9.71 3.23 -1.70
CA ASN A 108 9.64 3.76 -0.34
C ASN A 108 9.31 2.67 0.68
N LEU A 109 8.39 1.77 0.34
CA LEU A 109 8.02 0.65 1.21
C LEU A 109 9.19 -0.34 1.40
N TYR A 110 9.94 -0.63 0.32
CA TYR A 110 11.15 -1.45 0.38
C TYR A 110 12.21 -0.85 1.29
N LYS A 111 12.51 0.42 1.07
CA LYS A 111 13.51 1.17 1.84
C LYS A 111 13.11 1.30 3.31
N ALA A 112 11.83 1.56 3.59
CA ALA A 112 11.29 1.55 4.95
C ALA A 112 11.45 0.18 5.62
N THR A 113 11.11 -0.90 4.91
CA THR A 113 11.27 -2.28 5.42
C THR A 113 12.72 -2.61 5.75
N HIS A 114 13.67 -2.05 4.99
CA HIS A 114 15.10 -2.18 5.27
C HIS A 114 15.53 -1.36 6.50
N ALA A 115 15.21 -0.06 6.52
CA ALA A 115 15.78 0.91 7.47
C ALA A 115 15.06 0.95 8.82
N VAL A 116 13.77 0.56 8.88
CA VAL A 116 12.97 0.63 10.10
C VAL A 116 12.97 -0.71 10.81
N GLU A 117 13.75 -0.81 11.87
CA GLU A 117 13.77 -2.01 12.71
C GLU A 117 12.55 -2.01 13.66
N CYS A 118 11.73 -3.05 13.54
CA CYS A 118 10.56 -3.31 14.37
C CYS A 118 9.97 -4.69 14.04
N ASP A 119 9.01 -5.16 14.83
CA ASP A 119 8.33 -6.44 14.59
C ASP A 119 7.15 -6.31 13.63
N ILE A 120 6.42 -5.19 13.73
CA ILE A 120 5.25 -4.89 12.91
C ILE A 120 5.42 -3.54 12.23
N LEU A 121 5.29 -3.52 10.91
CA LEU A 121 5.19 -2.32 10.09
C LEU A 121 3.73 -2.06 9.73
N CYS A 122 3.24 -0.88 10.05
CA CYS A 122 1.94 -0.38 9.63
C CYS A 122 2.14 0.72 8.59
N PHE A 123 1.60 0.56 7.39
CA PHE A 123 1.72 1.53 6.31
C PHE A 123 0.39 2.27 6.12
N LEU A 124 0.47 3.59 6.02
CA LEU A 124 -0.64 4.47 5.66
C LEU A 124 -0.20 5.43 4.56
N ASP A 125 -1.08 5.73 3.62
CA ASP A 125 -0.83 6.74 2.60
C ASP A 125 -0.79 8.16 3.22
N GLY A 126 0.04 9.04 2.66
CA GLY A 126 0.25 10.41 3.15
C GLY A 126 -0.87 11.40 2.77
N ASP A 127 -1.83 11.02 1.91
CA ASP A 127 -2.90 11.86 1.39
C ASP A 127 -4.25 11.69 2.11
N ILE A 128 -4.29 10.95 3.22
CA ILE A 128 -5.53 10.69 3.98
C ILE A 128 -5.99 11.96 4.67
N ARG A 129 -7.25 12.33 4.46
CA ARG A 129 -7.91 13.46 5.11
C ARG A 129 -8.80 12.97 6.26
N GLY A 130 -8.89 13.77 7.34
CA GLY A 130 -9.67 13.41 8.51
C GLY A 130 -9.09 12.16 9.20
N MET A 131 -7.79 12.17 9.45
CA MET A 131 -7.09 11.04 10.08
C MET A 131 -7.71 10.66 11.43
N HIS A 132 -7.84 9.37 11.66
CA HIS A 132 -8.37 8.82 12.92
C HIS A 132 -7.55 7.59 13.35
N PRO A 133 -7.32 7.38 14.66
CA PRO A 133 -6.57 6.22 15.17
C PRO A 133 -7.08 4.85 14.70
N ARG A 134 -8.36 4.73 14.33
CA ARG A 134 -8.94 3.48 13.80
C ARG A 134 -8.15 2.88 12.62
N PHE A 135 -7.49 3.72 11.82
CA PHE A 135 -6.68 3.23 10.69
C PHE A 135 -5.51 2.37 11.16
N VAL A 136 -4.84 2.78 12.23
CA VAL A 136 -3.75 1.98 12.82
C VAL A 136 -4.31 0.84 13.66
N LEU A 137 -5.29 1.11 14.53
CA LEU A 137 -5.86 0.11 15.45
C LEU A 137 -6.45 -1.07 14.70
N GLY A 138 -7.21 -0.83 13.63
CA GLY A 138 -7.82 -1.87 12.80
C GLY A 138 -6.80 -2.70 12.02
N LEU A 139 -5.63 -2.17 11.72
CA LEU A 139 -4.58 -2.90 11.01
C LEU A 139 -3.66 -3.67 11.94
N VAL A 140 -3.29 -3.08 13.08
CA VAL A 140 -2.35 -3.66 14.03
C VAL A 140 -3.04 -4.63 14.98
N GLY A 141 -4.27 -4.33 15.40
CA GLY A 141 -5.04 -5.14 16.35
C GLY A 141 -5.13 -6.62 15.97
N PRO A 142 -5.52 -6.98 14.74
CA PRO A 142 -5.54 -8.38 14.32
C PRO A 142 -4.19 -9.08 14.44
N LEU A 143 -3.07 -8.40 14.12
CA LEU A 143 -1.73 -8.99 14.23
C LEU A 143 -1.30 -9.24 15.68
N LEU A 144 -1.77 -8.40 16.61
CA LEU A 144 -1.48 -8.58 18.04
C LEU A 144 -2.30 -9.70 18.67
N LEU A 145 -3.58 -9.80 18.32
CA LEU A 145 -4.51 -10.75 18.92
C LEU A 145 -4.51 -12.13 18.23
N HIS A 146 -3.99 -12.22 17.01
CA HIS A 146 -3.96 -13.45 16.21
C HIS A 146 -2.54 -13.74 15.72
N PRO A 147 -1.73 -14.48 16.49
CA PRO A 147 -0.31 -14.73 16.17
C PRO A 147 -0.06 -15.43 14.82
N GLU A 148 -1.06 -16.17 14.32
CA GLU A 148 -1.01 -16.83 13.01
C GLU A 148 -1.11 -15.86 11.83
N LEU A 149 -1.63 -14.65 12.06
CA LEU A 149 -1.71 -13.62 11.00
C LEU A 149 -0.35 -12.95 10.83
N GLN A 150 -0.02 -12.69 9.56
CA GLN A 150 1.21 -12.03 9.18
C GLN A 150 0.98 -10.77 8.34
N PHE A 151 -0.21 -10.64 7.73
CA PHE A 151 -0.56 -9.53 6.84
C PHE A 151 -2.02 -9.14 7.02
N VAL A 152 -2.28 -7.87 7.30
CA VAL A 152 -3.64 -7.32 7.47
C VAL A 152 -3.82 -6.16 6.53
N LYS A 153 -4.84 -6.23 5.67
CA LYS A 153 -5.11 -5.24 4.64
C LYS A 153 -6.39 -4.48 4.94
N ALA A 154 -6.36 -3.16 4.78
CA ALA A 154 -7.56 -2.34 4.92
C ALA A 154 -8.49 -2.46 3.72
N PHE A 155 -9.78 -2.35 4.00
CA PHE A 155 -10.77 -1.92 3.02
C PHE A 155 -11.71 -0.88 3.66
N TYR A 156 -12.32 -0.04 2.84
CA TYR A 156 -13.14 1.09 3.29
C TYR A 156 -14.00 1.59 2.14
N ASP A 157 -15.09 2.27 2.46
CA ASP A 157 -15.86 3.04 1.49
C ASP A 157 -15.06 4.27 1.02
N ARG A 158 -15.17 4.59 -0.26
CA ARG A 158 -14.54 5.75 -0.90
C ARG A 158 -15.62 6.63 -1.50
N PRO A 159 -16.32 7.43 -0.69
CA PRO A 159 -17.34 8.30 -1.21
C PRO A 159 -16.74 9.27 -2.24
N ALA A 160 -17.41 9.45 -3.37
CA ALA A 160 -17.06 10.51 -4.30
C ALA A 160 -17.32 11.84 -3.61
N GLN A 161 -16.31 12.71 -3.53
CA GLN A 161 -16.57 14.11 -3.24
C GLN A 161 -17.50 14.62 -4.34
N ALA A 162 -18.62 15.17 -3.94
CA ALA A 162 -19.71 15.57 -4.82
C ALA A 162 -19.20 16.36 -6.04
N ALA A 163 -19.17 15.70 -7.17
CA ALA A 163 -19.14 16.32 -8.48
C ALA A 163 -20.44 15.91 -9.17
N GLY A 164 -21.48 16.76 -9.06
CA GLY A 164 -22.68 16.69 -9.89
C GLY A 164 -23.58 15.49 -9.63
N GLU A 165 -24.82 15.78 -9.26
CA GLU A 165 -25.94 14.85 -9.15
C GLU A 165 -26.04 13.99 -10.41
N GLY A 166 -25.76 12.70 -10.26
CA GLY A 166 -26.05 11.66 -11.25
C GLY A 166 -26.85 10.55 -10.59
N GLU A 167 -28.02 10.32 -11.11
CA GLU A 167 -29.05 9.37 -10.76
C GLU A 167 -28.67 8.17 -9.88
N GLY A 168 -29.28 8.06 -8.71
CA GLY A 168 -29.77 6.81 -8.09
C GLY A 168 -28.76 5.79 -7.55
N GLY A 169 -27.48 6.10 -7.38
CA GLY A 169 -26.49 5.20 -6.79
C GLY A 169 -25.58 5.97 -5.83
N ARG A 170 -25.13 5.32 -4.74
CA ARG A 170 -24.05 5.87 -3.92
C ARG A 170 -22.90 6.25 -4.86
N PRO A 171 -22.35 7.48 -4.81
CA PRO A 171 -21.24 7.86 -5.67
C PRO A 171 -20.03 6.98 -5.35
N GLN A 172 -19.78 5.99 -6.18
CA GLN A 172 -18.60 5.13 -6.06
C GLN A 172 -17.37 5.88 -6.61
N GLY A 173 -16.64 6.54 -5.71
CA GLY A 173 -15.52 7.41 -6.11
C GLY A 173 -14.18 6.75 -6.32
N GLY A 174 -13.98 5.51 -5.86
CA GLY A 174 -12.65 4.88 -5.87
C GLY A 174 -12.64 3.42 -6.30
N GLY A 175 -11.44 2.87 -6.50
CA GLY A 175 -11.29 1.44 -6.80
C GLY A 175 -11.46 1.06 -8.27
N ARG A 176 -11.52 2.03 -9.21
CA ARG A 176 -11.72 1.75 -10.65
C ARG A 176 -10.72 0.71 -11.20
N VAL A 177 -9.43 0.81 -10.88
CA VAL A 177 -8.42 -0.17 -11.31
C VAL A 177 -8.68 -1.55 -10.65
N THR A 178 -9.13 -1.57 -9.40
CA THR A 178 -9.53 -2.83 -8.75
C THR A 178 -10.65 -3.51 -9.53
N GLU A 179 -11.74 -2.80 -9.82
CA GLU A 179 -12.91 -3.41 -10.45
C GLU A 179 -12.71 -3.75 -11.93
N ILE A 180 -11.98 -2.90 -12.68
CA ILE A 180 -11.80 -3.06 -14.13
C ILE A 180 -10.66 -4.02 -14.47
N LEU A 181 -9.61 -4.09 -13.65
CA LEU A 181 -8.43 -4.90 -13.94
C LEU A 181 -8.21 -6.03 -12.94
N VAL A 182 -8.06 -5.70 -11.64
CA VAL A 182 -7.56 -6.68 -10.66
C VAL A 182 -8.58 -7.76 -10.36
N ARG A 183 -9.84 -7.40 -10.20
CA ARG A 183 -10.92 -8.36 -9.91
C ARG A 183 -11.14 -9.36 -11.04
N PRO A 184 -11.20 -8.97 -12.33
CA PRO A 184 -11.18 -9.92 -13.44
C PRO A 184 -9.96 -10.83 -13.46
N LEU A 185 -8.74 -10.29 -13.26
CA LEU A 185 -7.53 -11.08 -13.22
C LEU A 185 -7.54 -12.12 -12.10
N PHE A 186 -7.94 -11.73 -10.90
CA PHE A 186 -8.06 -12.68 -9.78
C PHE A 186 -9.11 -13.74 -10.05
N SER A 187 -10.29 -13.35 -10.53
CA SER A 187 -11.37 -14.30 -10.83
C SER A 187 -10.96 -15.35 -11.87
N MET A 188 -10.15 -14.96 -12.86
CA MET A 188 -9.72 -15.86 -13.93
C MET A 188 -8.51 -16.71 -13.56
N PHE A 189 -7.52 -16.17 -12.85
CA PHE A 189 -6.21 -16.80 -12.70
C PHE A 189 -5.84 -17.11 -11.24
N ARG A 190 -6.45 -16.46 -10.27
CA ARG A 190 -6.14 -16.58 -8.85
C ARG A 190 -7.42 -16.45 -8.01
N PRO A 191 -8.38 -17.40 -8.19
CA PRO A 191 -9.73 -17.29 -7.60
C PRO A 191 -9.72 -17.18 -6.07
N GLU A 192 -8.69 -17.71 -5.40
CA GLU A 192 -8.51 -17.56 -3.95
C GLU A 192 -8.32 -16.10 -3.51
N LEU A 193 -7.72 -15.27 -4.39
CA LEU A 193 -7.54 -13.83 -4.12
C LEU A 193 -8.78 -13.00 -4.40
N SER A 194 -9.80 -13.56 -5.05
CA SER A 194 -11.07 -12.86 -5.28
C SER A 194 -11.81 -12.53 -3.98
N ALA A 195 -11.47 -13.18 -2.87
CA ALA A 195 -11.97 -12.87 -1.53
C ALA A 195 -11.39 -11.55 -0.95
N ILE A 196 -10.34 -10.97 -1.57
CA ILE A 196 -9.77 -9.70 -1.12
C ILE A 196 -10.63 -8.54 -1.66
N ILE A 197 -11.21 -7.78 -0.73
CA ILE A 197 -12.19 -6.72 -1.04
C ILE A 197 -11.54 -5.55 -1.76
N GLN A 198 -10.41 -5.04 -1.23
CA GLN A 198 -9.65 -3.95 -1.85
C GLN A 198 -8.17 -4.32 -2.01
N PRO A 199 -7.83 -5.10 -3.04
CA PRO A 199 -6.46 -5.60 -3.24
C PRO A 199 -5.41 -4.49 -3.42
N LEU A 200 -5.81 -3.33 -3.91
CA LEU A 200 -4.92 -2.19 -4.16
C LEU A 200 -4.99 -1.09 -3.08
N SER A 201 -5.62 -1.33 -1.90
CA SER A 201 -5.53 -0.36 -0.82
C SER A 201 -4.07 -0.21 -0.37
N GLY A 202 -3.63 1.02 -0.09
CA GLY A 202 -2.26 1.29 0.35
C GLY A 202 -2.06 1.11 1.84
N GLU A 203 -3.15 0.99 2.58
CA GLU A 203 -3.14 0.83 4.02
C GLU A 203 -3.11 -0.65 4.38
N TYR A 204 -2.05 -1.06 5.05
CA TYR A 204 -1.88 -2.41 5.57
C TYR A 204 -0.87 -2.45 6.71
N ALA A 205 -0.95 -3.49 7.52
CA ALA A 205 0.10 -3.82 8.48
C ALA A 205 0.60 -5.25 8.24
N ALA A 206 1.87 -5.47 8.51
CA ALA A 206 2.48 -6.78 8.34
C ALA A 206 3.61 -7.01 9.35
N ARG A 207 3.88 -8.28 9.66
CA ARG A 207 5.11 -8.65 10.34
C ARG A 207 6.30 -8.35 9.43
N ARG A 208 7.29 -7.62 9.96
CA ARG A 208 8.47 -7.23 9.18
C ARG A 208 9.22 -8.45 8.62
N THR A 209 9.25 -9.55 9.36
CA THR A 209 9.87 -10.80 8.91
C THR A 209 9.22 -11.36 7.64
N LEU A 210 7.90 -11.22 7.46
CA LEU A 210 7.23 -11.57 6.22
C LEU A 210 7.66 -10.64 5.09
N LEU A 211 7.59 -9.32 5.30
CA LEU A 211 7.89 -8.33 4.26
C LEU A 211 9.31 -8.47 3.73
N ARG A 212 10.28 -8.75 4.59
CA ARG A 212 11.69 -8.96 4.19
C ARG A 212 11.91 -10.13 3.23
N GLN A 213 10.97 -11.08 3.19
CA GLN A 213 10.98 -12.24 2.29
C GLN A 213 10.25 -11.99 0.97
N LEU A 214 9.63 -10.82 0.78
CA LEU A 214 8.84 -10.50 -0.40
C LEU A 214 9.64 -9.64 -1.39
N PRO A 215 9.44 -9.80 -2.69
CA PRO A 215 9.95 -8.86 -3.69
C PRO A 215 9.07 -7.59 -3.71
N PHE A 216 9.68 -6.45 -4.02
CA PHE A 216 9.00 -5.16 -4.08
C PHE A 216 9.08 -4.56 -5.48
N PRO A 217 8.03 -4.62 -6.29
CA PRO A 217 7.90 -3.73 -7.43
C PRO A 217 8.05 -2.27 -6.99
N VAL A 218 8.84 -1.52 -7.72
CA VAL A 218 9.21 -0.13 -7.37
C VAL A 218 8.01 0.81 -7.37
N GLY A 219 7.08 0.60 -8.30
CA GLY A 219 5.92 1.47 -8.49
C GLY A 219 4.64 1.00 -7.80
N TYR A 220 3.55 1.05 -8.56
CA TYR A 220 2.19 0.74 -8.09
C TYR A 220 1.84 -0.74 -8.07
N GLY A 221 2.76 -1.61 -8.48
CA GLY A 221 2.52 -3.06 -8.50
C GLY A 221 2.76 -3.77 -7.18
N VAL A 222 3.24 -3.07 -6.15
CA VAL A 222 3.70 -3.64 -4.89
C VAL A 222 2.58 -4.39 -4.14
N GLU A 223 1.39 -3.81 -4.04
CA GLU A 223 0.24 -4.45 -3.37
C GLU A 223 -0.17 -5.74 -4.08
N MET A 224 -0.17 -5.71 -5.43
CA MET A 224 -0.44 -6.90 -6.25
C MET A 224 0.61 -7.99 -6.03
N ALA A 225 1.89 -7.63 -6.07
CA ALA A 225 2.99 -8.55 -5.85
C ALA A 225 2.90 -9.24 -4.49
N HIS A 226 2.69 -8.46 -3.43
CA HIS A 226 2.60 -9.00 -2.07
C HIS A 226 1.46 -9.99 -1.93
N LEU A 227 0.26 -9.69 -2.43
CA LEU A 227 -0.86 -10.62 -2.37
C LEU A 227 -0.59 -11.92 -3.14
N LEU A 228 0.01 -11.83 -4.33
CA LEU A 228 0.37 -12.99 -5.13
C LEU A 228 1.45 -13.85 -4.45
N GLU A 229 2.50 -13.25 -3.93
CA GLU A 229 3.58 -13.96 -3.24
C GLU A 229 3.11 -14.58 -1.93
N ILE A 230 2.39 -13.82 -1.09
CA ILE A 230 1.90 -14.32 0.20
C ILE A 230 0.94 -15.48 -0.01
N SER A 231 -0.05 -15.34 -0.91
CA SER A 231 -1.01 -16.42 -1.16
C SER A 231 -0.35 -17.68 -1.71
N SER A 232 0.65 -17.55 -2.59
CA SER A 232 1.37 -18.68 -3.18
C SER A 232 2.27 -19.39 -2.19
N ARG A 233 2.97 -18.65 -1.32
CA ARG A 233 4.02 -19.18 -0.45
C ARG A 233 3.51 -19.56 0.94
N PHE A 234 2.58 -18.79 1.47
CA PHE A 234 2.10 -18.94 2.85
C PHE A 234 0.61 -19.29 2.92
N GLY A 235 -0.11 -19.17 1.80
CA GLY A 235 -1.56 -19.40 1.73
C GLY A 235 -2.39 -18.20 2.23
N MET A 236 -3.71 -18.29 2.04
CA MET A 236 -4.65 -17.24 2.44
C MET A 236 -4.85 -17.10 3.95
N GLY A 237 -4.53 -18.15 4.72
CA GLY A 237 -4.77 -18.19 6.17
C GLY A 237 -3.92 -17.22 6.99
N VAL A 238 -2.84 -16.65 6.42
CA VAL A 238 -1.99 -15.65 7.09
C VAL A 238 -2.42 -14.21 6.76
N ILE A 239 -3.40 -14.04 5.87
CA ILE A 239 -3.95 -12.75 5.44
C ILE A 239 -5.27 -12.51 6.16
N ALA A 240 -5.45 -11.30 6.69
CA ALA A 240 -6.74 -10.79 7.13
C ALA A 240 -7.06 -9.46 6.45
N GLN A 241 -8.31 -9.06 6.56
CA GLN A 241 -8.81 -7.78 6.07
C GLN A 241 -9.57 -7.06 7.18
N THR A 242 -9.45 -5.74 7.24
CA THR A 242 -10.20 -4.95 8.23
C THR A 242 -10.99 -3.85 7.54
N ASP A 243 -12.28 -3.78 7.84
CA ASP A 243 -13.14 -2.68 7.48
C ASP A 243 -12.78 -1.45 8.33
N LEU A 244 -12.36 -0.37 7.67
CA LEU A 244 -12.04 0.91 8.30
C LEU A 244 -13.14 1.97 8.09
N GLU A 245 -14.32 1.56 7.59
CA GLU A 245 -15.49 2.36 7.27
C GLU A 245 -15.26 3.27 6.07
N GLU A 246 -14.77 4.49 6.26
CA GLU A 246 -14.69 5.51 5.22
C GLU A 246 -13.29 6.12 5.15
N ARG A 247 -12.82 6.36 3.91
CA ARG A 247 -11.58 7.09 3.62
C ARG A 247 -11.82 8.17 2.57
N LEU A 248 -11.55 9.41 2.94
CA LEU A 248 -11.54 10.54 2.01
C LEU A 248 -10.15 10.66 1.36
N HIS A 249 -10.11 10.74 0.04
CA HIS A 249 -8.86 10.84 -0.73
C HIS A 249 -9.02 11.70 -1.98
N ARG A 250 -7.89 12.07 -2.60
CA ARG A 250 -7.86 12.81 -3.86
C ARG A 250 -8.15 11.88 -5.03
N HIS A 251 -8.96 12.31 -5.99
CA HIS A 251 -9.22 11.57 -7.23
C HIS A 251 -8.07 11.71 -8.23
N GLN A 252 -7.67 10.58 -8.84
CA GLN A 252 -6.73 10.55 -9.95
C GLN A 252 -7.45 10.53 -11.31
N GLY A 253 -6.84 11.15 -12.31
CA GLY A 253 -7.34 11.14 -13.69
C GLY A 253 -7.27 9.75 -14.33
N THR A 254 -8.14 9.50 -15.33
CA THR A 254 -8.19 8.20 -16.03
C THR A 254 -6.87 7.83 -16.70
N ALA A 255 -6.12 8.80 -17.24
CA ALA A 255 -4.82 8.55 -17.86
C ALA A 255 -3.78 8.02 -16.83
N ASP A 256 -3.77 8.58 -15.62
CA ASP A 256 -2.87 8.12 -14.55
C ASP A 256 -3.25 6.72 -14.06
N LEU A 257 -4.55 6.43 -13.97
CA LEU A 257 -5.04 5.09 -13.66
C LEU A 257 -4.67 4.06 -14.74
N GLY A 258 -4.64 4.46 -16.02
CA GLY A 258 -4.17 3.61 -17.12
C GLY A 258 -2.68 3.25 -16.97
N ARG A 259 -1.84 4.22 -16.62
CA ARG A 259 -0.42 3.99 -16.34
C ARG A 259 -0.21 3.06 -15.14
N MET A 260 -0.99 3.27 -14.07
CA MET A 260 -0.99 2.40 -12.89
C MET A 260 -1.43 0.97 -13.25
N ALA A 261 -2.51 0.82 -14.01
CA ALA A 261 -3.03 -0.47 -14.46
C ALA A 261 -1.99 -1.25 -15.28
N PHE A 262 -1.24 -0.55 -16.15
CA PHE A 262 -0.18 -1.17 -16.96
C PHE A 262 0.96 -1.74 -16.10
N ALA A 263 1.43 -1.00 -15.10
CA ALA A 263 2.45 -1.48 -14.15
C ALA A 263 1.95 -2.69 -13.36
N ILE A 264 0.72 -2.64 -12.85
CA ILE A 264 0.09 -3.75 -12.12
C ILE A 264 -0.02 -5.00 -13.02
N LEU A 265 -0.40 -4.82 -14.29
CA LEU A 265 -0.50 -5.91 -15.25
C LEU A 265 0.86 -6.57 -15.51
N GLN A 266 1.93 -5.79 -15.66
CA GLN A 266 3.29 -6.32 -15.81
C GLN A 266 3.69 -7.19 -14.62
N VAL A 267 3.41 -6.73 -13.38
CA VAL A 267 3.68 -7.49 -12.15
C VAL A 267 2.91 -8.79 -12.11
N PHE A 268 1.63 -8.75 -12.50
CA PHE A 268 0.76 -9.93 -12.53
C PHE A 268 1.25 -10.97 -13.55
N LEU A 269 1.53 -10.56 -14.79
CA LEU A 269 1.93 -11.44 -15.87
C LEU A 269 3.25 -12.16 -15.57
N ARG A 270 4.20 -11.48 -14.92
CA ARG A 270 5.48 -12.10 -14.48
C ARG A 270 5.29 -13.23 -13.47
N ARG A 271 4.18 -13.25 -12.74
CA ARG A 271 3.85 -14.23 -11.68
C ARG A 271 2.90 -15.33 -12.13
N LEU A 272 2.49 -15.32 -13.38
CA LEU A 272 1.77 -16.44 -13.96
C LEU A 272 2.68 -17.67 -14.11
N PRO A 273 2.12 -18.90 -14.05
CA PRO A 273 2.87 -20.10 -14.32
C PRO A 273 3.61 -20.04 -15.66
N SER A 274 4.78 -20.66 -15.73
CA SER A 274 5.58 -20.74 -16.97
C SER A 274 4.75 -21.34 -18.09
N GLY A 275 4.76 -20.70 -19.27
CA GLY A 275 3.97 -21.14 -20.44
C GLY A 275 2.57 -20.53 -20.54
N THR A 276 2.04 -19.90 -19.50
CA THR A 276 0.75 -19.20 -19.58
C THR A 276 0.84 -17.91 -20.40
N PHE A 277 1.97 -17.22 -20.32
CA PHE A 277 2.27 -16.01 -21.08
C PHE A 277 3.76 -15.97 -21.45
N PRO A 278 4.13 -15.59 -22.69
CA PRO A 278 5.53 -15.47 -23.09
C PRO A 278 6.22 -14.39 -22.26
N ARG A 279 7.13 -14.77 -21.35
CA ARG A 279 7.83 -13.83 -20.46
C ARG A 279 8.67 -12.78 -21.20
N GLU A 280 9.14 -13.14 -22.38
CA GLU A 280 9.94 -12.28 -23.27
C GLU A 280 9.11 -11.20 -23.98
N ALA A 281 7.79 -11.33 -23.95
CA ALA A 281 6.87 -10.47 -24.69
C ALA A 281 6.09 -9.48 -23.80
N ALA A 282 6.41 -9.34 -22.50
CA ALA A 282 5.76 -8.31 -21.69
C ALA A 282 6.18 -6.92 -22.23
N PRO A 283 5.28 -6.21 -22.94
CA PRO A 283 5.66 -4.94 -23.58
C PRO A 283 5.98 -3.91 -22.48
N ASP A 284 7.05 -3.16 -22.69
CA ASP A 284 7.42 -2.01 -21.88
C ASP A 284 6.83 -0.70 -22.42
N LEU A 285 6.13 -0.77 -23.56
CA LEU A 285 5.59 0.38 -24.28
C LEU A 285 4.09 0.53 -23.99
N TYR A 286 3.74 1.52 -23.18
CA TYR A 286 2.36 1.93 -22.95
C TYR A 286 1.95 2.96 -23.99
N ARG A 287 0.85 2.73 -24.71
CA ARG A 287 0.29 3.62 -25.72
C ARG A 287 -1.05 4.15 -25.24
N SER A 288 -1.26 5.45 -25.38
CA SER A 288 -2.51 6.13 -25.10
C SER A 288 -2.79 7.20 -26.16
N PHE A 289 -4.01 7.71 -26.20
CA PHE A 289 -4.42 8.76 -27.13
C PHE A 289 -4.99 9.93 -26.34
N LEU A 290 -4.57 11.15 -26.69
CA LEU A 290 -5.13 12.37 -26.15
C LEU A 290 -5.79 13.16 -27.29
N LEU A 291 -6.98 13.70 -27.01
CA LEU A 291 -7.63 14.63 -27.92
C LEU A 291 -7.03 16.02 -27.73
N ARG A 292 -6.37 16.54 -28.79
CA ARG A 292 -5.86 17.91 -28.85
C ARG A 292 -6.36 18.54 -30.13
N ASP A 293 -6.91 19.74 -30.06
CA ASP A 293 -7.40 20.51 -31.18
C ASP A 293 -8.30 19.71 -32.15
N GLY A 294 -9.13 18.82 -31.62
CA GLY A 294 -10.04 17.98 -32.41
C GLY A 294 -9.41 16.74 -33.05
N MET A 295 -8.12 16.48 -32.84
CA MET A 295 -7.39 15.31 -33.34
C MET A 295 -6.88 14.43 -32.19
N TYR A 296 -6.84 13.11 -32.42
CA TYR A 296 -6.23 12.18 -31.49
C TYR A 296 -4.73 12.05 -31.77
N GLU A 297 -3.92 12.43 -30.79
CA GLU A 297 -2.48 12.23 -30.81
C GLU A 297 -2.12 10.98 -30.01
N GLU A 298 -1.31 10.09 -30.62
CA GLU A 298 -0.74 8.93 -29.90
C GLU A 298 0.37 9.41 -28.97
N ILE A 299 0.30 8.95 -27.72
CA ILE A 299 1.37 9.11 -26.75
C ILE A 299 1.89 7.71 -26.41
N ALA A 300 3.16 7.46 -26.71
CA ALA A 300 3.85 6.22 -26.41
C ALA A 300 4.91 6.47 -25.33
N GLU A 301 4.80 5.77 -24.20
CA GLU A 301 5.71 5.90 -23.07
C GLU A 301 6.33 4.54 -22.75
N ARG A 302 7.66 4.47 -22.65
CA ARG A 302 8.30 3.28 -22.08
C ARG A 302 8.09 3.24 -20.58
N ARG A 303 7.49 2.15 -20.10
CA ARG A 303 7.19 1.90 -18.71
C ARG A 303 7.54 0.47 -18.35
N LEU A 304 8.68 0.30 -17.73
CA LEU A 304 9.12 -0.99 -17.20
C LEU A 304 8.98 -0.95 -15.68
N GLU A 305 8.15 -1.80 -15.14
CA GLU A 305 8.07 -1.99 -13.68
C GLU A 305 9.29 -2.79 -13.22
N ILE A 306 10.15 -2.13 -12.46
CA ILE A 306 11.35 -2.73 -11.85
C ILE A 306 10.96 -3.36 -10.52
N GLU A 307 11.65 -4.43 -10.14
CA GLU A 307 11.40 -5.12 -8.89
C GLU A 307 12.68 -5.23 -8.06
N ARG A 308 12.59 -4.89 -6.78
CA ARG A 308 13.62 -5.13 -5.80
C ARG A 308 13.53 -6.56 -5.30
N PRO A 309 14.64 -7.27 -5.17
CA PRO A 309 14.65 -8.62 -4.59
C PRO A 309 14.25 -8.59 -3.10
N PRO A 310 13.86 -9.73 -2.54
CA PRO A 310 13.70 -9.86 -1.09
C PRO A 310 14.95 -9.40 -0.33
N LEU A 311 14.75 -8.77 0.84
CA LEU A 311 15.84 -8.38 1.74
C LEU A 311 16.49 -9.63 2.38
N ASP A 312 15.69 -10.64 2.68
CA ASP A 312 16.10 -11.95 3.17
C ASP A 312 15.71 -13.01 2.12
N PRO A 313 16.56 -13.28 1.12
CA PRO A 313 16.28 -14.33 0.16
C PRO A 313 16.18 -15.68 0.88
N LEU A 314 15.19 -16.48 0.48
CA LEU A 314 15.10 -17.85 0.97
C LEU A 314 16.34 -18.62 0.49
N SER A 315 17.02 -19.28 1.43
CA SER A 315 18.12 -20.21 1.18
C SER A 315 17.65 -21.45 0.43
#